data_fe0a76345050fb09bce02e5a62cd31f7
#
_entry.id   fe0a76345050fb09bce02e5a62cd31f7
#
_cell.length_a   1.000
_cell.length_b   1.000
_cell.length_c   1.000
_cell.angle_alpha   90.00
_cell.angle_beta   90.00
_cell.angle_gamma   90.00
#
_symmetry.space_group_name_H-M   'P 1'
#
loop_
_entity.id
_entity.type
_entity.pdbx_description
1 polymer ?
#
loop_
_entity_poly.entity_id
_entity_poly.type
_entity_poly.pdbx_seq_one_letter_code
_entity_poly.pdbx_strand_id
1 'polypeptide(L)'
;MRHKISLLLFLAACLRVAVAQVESLPPPVVNGNSFEIISNSRYSSHSGFSSALSDTVLSNVLWAMSRVPSLDGSYREFYVATPSNVYLYDPANHVMNVHVAGDRRYRSYSAFEVGIAVERNEEAGLAVQAGLLAGDAFWSRGSGAVASCPMAFAANYANSHWSPNYTINMVDVFGRMSVSGLSDSCVAISSDSTLPRPVTDRADTFEVLLSWLEQDSAFDPAQLPFADVSQLLWAGYGVTPHMPTGKRGLTVPSAVANYYLTRKIYLVRDVGVDRYHNRLPPDTDMATSDHRLEAVTSGDRRDSLRAACPRLPATAPVYIVVCVGDAADDWTMLEPGFVGFQYLMQAHALGLRGRLTAPIAPDERAAIMAALGLPETDRPAIVFAVGEPAAAIVEPRRPENEWLQVARTKEGVRLNVRLAEPGTAKLVVYDLAGRPVRSWGSVRLPAGVHNFEWDGSGDNGTSLPSGPYFGRLYLARMQPSVLTARIDLAR
;
A
#
# COMPACT_ATOMS: atom_id res chain seq x y z
N MET A 1 17.68 73.35 -43.56
CA MET A 1 16.63 72.63 -42.87
C MET A 1 16.91 71.14 -42.93
N ARG A 2 17.44 70.55 -41.91
CA ARG A 2 17.75 69.11 -41.87
C ARG A 2 16.79 68.49 -40.84
N HIS A 3 15.85 67.64 -41.32
CA HIS A 3 14.96 66.87 -40.48
C HIS A 3 15.73 65.70 -39.87
N LYS A 4 15.82 65.67 -38.56
CA LYS A 4 16.25 64.49 -37.82
C LYS A 4 15.07 63.55 -37.65
N ILE A 5 15.14 62.39 -38.32
CA ILE A 5 14.23 61.26 -38.09
C ILE A 5 14.79 60.52 -36.90
N SER A 6 14.12 60.61 -35.76
CA SER A 6 14.38 59.75 -34.58
C SER A 6 13.78 58.38 -34.84
N LEU A 7 14.66 57.39 -34.98
CA LEU A 7 14.31 55.97 -35.05
C LEU A 7 14.01 55.50 -33.61
N LEU A 8 12.74 55.38 -33.23
CA LEU A 8 12.32 54.69 -32.00
C LEU A 8 12.49 53.16 -32.26
N LEU A 9 13.56 52.61 -31.71
CA LEU A 9 13.67 51.16 -31.55
C LEU A 9 12.71 50.72 -30.44
N PHE A 10 11.56 50.15 -30.80
CA PHE A 10 10.75 49.36 -29.89
C PHE A 10 11.51 48.08 -29.57
N LEU A 11 12.14 48.01 -28.41
CA LEU A 11 12.55 46.78 -27.80
C LEU A 11 11.28 46.01 -27.42
N ALA A 12 10.80 45.15 -28.32
CA ALA A 12 9.84 44.12 -27.93
C ALA A 12 10.57 43.14 -27.00
N ALA A 13 10.50 43.41 -25.71
CA ALA A 13 10.81 42.41 -24.72
C ALA A 13 9.79 41.28 -24.89
N CYS A 14 10.16 40.23 -25.63
CA CYS A 14 9.47 38.96 -25.61
C CYS A 14 9.54 38.43 -24.16
N LEU A 15 8.55 38.77 -23.34
CA LEU A 15 8.25 37.95 -22.18
C LEU A 15 7.91 36.57 -22.72
N ARG A 16 8.92 35.70 -22.76
CA ARG A 16 8.64 34.27 -22.82
C ARG A 16 7.98 33.95 -21.47
N VAL A 17 6.66 33.95 -21.46
CA VAL A 17 5.92 33.20 -20.46
C VAL A 17 6.43 31.78 -20.63
N ALA A 18 7.28 31.35 -19.72
CA ALA A 18 7.67 29.96 -19.66
C ALA A 18 6.37 29.20 -19.35
N VAL A 19 5.74 28.67 -20.40
CA VAL A 19 4.66 27.70 -20.21
C VAL A 19 5.31 26.58 -19.42
N ALA A 20 4.83 26.35 -18.21
CA ALA A 20 5.29 25.25 -17.39
C ALA A 20 5.20 24.00 -18.26
N GLN A 21 6.33 23.36 -18.50
CA GLN A 21 6.35 22.16 -19.35
C GLN A 21 5.71 21.05 -18.53
N VAL A 22 4.54 20.61 -18.96
CA VAL A 22 3.75 19.54 -18.33
C VAL A 22 4.01 18.25 -19.11
N GLU A 23 4.35 17.20 -18.40
CA GLU A 23 4.51 15.86 -18.94
C GLU A 23 3.36 14.97 -18.44
N SER A 24 2.54 14.48 -19.37
CA SER A 24 1.43 13.58 -19.07
C SER A 24 1.95 12.17 -18.89
N LEU A 25 1.52 11.52 -17.81
CA LEU A 25 1.82 10.12 -17.55
C LEU A 25 0.79 9.20 -18.19
N PRO A 26 1.18 8.00 -18.63
CA PRO A 26 0.20 7.00 -19.05
C PRO A 26 -0.68 6.60 -17.83
N PRO A 27 -1.93 6.16 -18.07
CA PRO A 27 -2.77 5.71 -16.97
C PRO A 27 -2.14 4.50 -16.28
N PRO A 28 -2.29 4.36 -14.95
CA PRO A 28 -1.83 3.19 -14.21
C PRO A 28 -2.42 1.91 -14.75
N VAL A 29 -1.66 0.82 -14.70
CA VAL A 29 -2.07 -0.49 -15.20
C VAL A 29 -2.07 -1.52 -14.08
N VAL A 30 -2.88 -2.58 -14.23
CA VAL A 30 -2.88 -3.74 -13.34
C VAL A 30 -1.96 -4.80 -13.92
N ASN A 31 -0.96 -5.22 -13.14
CA ASN A 31 0.05 -6.19 -13.57
C ASN A 31 -0.37 -7.66 -13.32
N GLY A 32 -1.39 -7.90 -12.53
CA GLY A 32 -1.91 -9.23 -12.24
C GLY A 32 -1.17 -9.98 -11.13
N ASN A 33 -0.17 -9.37 -10.49
CA ASN A 33 0.52 -9.98 -9.35
C ASN A 33 -0.22 -9.70 -8.04
N SER A 34 -0.37 -10.71 -7.18
CA SER A 34 -1.01 -10.53 -5.88
C SER A 34 -0.13 -9.71 -4.94
N PHE A 35 -0.77 -9.04 -3.99
CA PHE A 35 -0.08 -8.27 -2.96
C PHE A 35 0.89 -9.16 -2.17
N GLU A 36 0.49 -10.38 -1.82
CA GLU A 36 1.28 -11.30 -1.02
C GLU A 36 2.52 -11.80 -1.78
N ILE A 37 2.39 -12.14 -3.08
CA ILE A 37 3.55 -12.60 -3.86
C ILE A 37 4.58 -11.48 -4.04
N ILE A 38 4.12 -10.24 -4.23
CA ILE A 38 5.00 -9.06 -4.33
C ILE A 38 5.70 -8.84 -2.98
N SER A 39 4.95 -8.83 -1.87
CA SER A 39 5.50 -8.65 -0.52
C SER A 39 6.50 -9.75 -0.16
N ASN A 40 6.20 -11.00 -0.52
CA ASN A 40 7.09 -12.15 -0.30
C ASN A 40 8.36 -12.10 -1.15
N SER A 41 8.31 -11.41 -2.28
CA SER A 41 9.44 -11.29 -3.23
C SER A 41 10.22 -9.98 -3.07
N ARG A 42 9.73 -9.06 -2.23
CA ARG A 42 10.29 -7.71 -2.08
C ARG A 42 11.79 -7.72 -1.80
N TYR A 43 12.49 -6.91 -2.55
CA TYR A 43 13.93 -6.78 -2.46
C TYR A 43 14.37 -5.32 -2.61
N SER A 44 15.32 -4.87 -1.78
CA SER A 44 15.95 -3.56 -1.91
C SER A 44 17.38 -3.69 -2.40
N SER A 45 17.77 -2.93 -3.40
CA SER A 45 19.13 -2.90 -3.93
C SER A 45 19.72 -1.49 -3.92
N HIS A 46 20.97 -1.38 -3.47
CA HIS A 46 21.70 -0.10 -3.41
C HIS A 46 22.52 0.19 -4.67
N SER A 47 22.66 -0.77 -5.56
CA SER A 47 23.55 -0.66 -6.73
C SER A 47 23.11 -1.63 -7.83
N GLY A 48 23.74 -1.49 -8.99
CA GLY A 48 23.49 -2.39 -10.12
C GLY A 48 22.24 -2.03 -10.93
N PHE A 49 21.67 -0.85 -10.73
CA PHE A 49 20.56 -0.37 -11.54
C PHE A 49 20.98 -0.07 -12.97
N SER A 50 20.04 -0.26 -13.91
CA SER A 50 20.10 0.33 -15.23
C SER A 50 18.96 1.31 -15.43
N SER A 51 19.14 2.29 -16.30
CA SER A 51 18.18 3.37 -16.56
C SER A 51 16.98 2.98 -17.44
N ALA A 52 16.78 1.71 -17.73
CA ALA A 52 15.75 1.26 -18.67
C ALA A 52 14.46 0.85 -17.95
N LEU A 53 13.66 1.80 -17.52
CA LEU A 53 12.28 1.59 -17.10
C LEU A 53 11.32 2.40 -17.98
N SER A 54 10.10 1.88 -18.18
CA SER A 54 9.07 2.58 -18.93
C SER A 54 8.33 3.62 -18.11
N ASP A 55 7.72 4.61 -18.76
CA ASP A 55 6.85 5.60 -18.13
C ASP A 55 5.65 4.95 -17.40
N THR A 56 5.24 3.74 -17.82
CA THR A 56 4.21 2.98 -17.14
C THR A 56 4.62 2.56 -15.73
N VAL A 57 5.89 2.19 -15.53
CA VAL A 57 6.42 1.89 -14.17
C VAL A 57 6.40 3.15 -13.32
N LEU A 58 6.92 4.25 -13.84
CA LEU A 58 6.91 5.55 -13.15
C LEU A 58 5.48 5.98 -12.79
N SER A 59 4.56 5.86 -13.74
CA SER A 59 3.14 6.16 -13.54
C SER A 59 2.54 5.35 -12.38
N ASN A 60 2.72 4.02 -12.37
CA ASN A 60 2.18 3.16 -11.31
C ASN A 60 2.80 3.48 -9.94
N VAL A 61 4.10 3.75 -9.89
CA VAL A 61 4.81 4.12 -8.66
C VAL A 61 4.23 5.41 -8.07
N LEU A 62 4.11 6.47 -8.87
CA LEU A 62 3.58 7.76 -8.42
C LEU A 62 2.11 7.67 -8.03
N TRP A 63 1.32 6.96 -8.82
CA TRP A 63 -0.08 6.69 -8.50
C TRP A 63 -0.20 5.96 -7.16
N ALA A 64 0.59 4.90 -6.92
CA ALA A 64 0.55 4.14 -5.69
C ALA A 64 0.96 4.99 -4.48
N MET A 65 2.07 5.73 -4.58
CA MET A 65 2.53 6.61 -3.51
C MET A 65 1.50 7.68 -3.13
N SER A 66 0.79 8.22 -4.12
CA SER A 66 -0.22 9.26 -3.88
C SER A 66 -1.53 8.74 -3.27
N ARG A 67 -1.77 7.42 -3.31
CA ARG A 67 -3.00 6.81 -2.80
C ARG A 67 -2.94 6.37 -1.35
N VAL A 68 -1.77 6.41 -0.71
CA VAL A 68 -1.69 6.08 0.71
C VAL A 68 -2.54 7.06 1.53
N PRO A 69 -3.14 6.62 2.64
CA PRO A 69 -3.92 7.51 3.49
C PRO A 69 -3.05 8.62 4.08
N SER A 70 -3.63 9.81 4.26
CA SER A 70 -2.98 10.89 4.99
C SER A 70 -3.05 10.62 6.49
N LEU A 71 -1.99 11.00 7.19
CA LEU A 71 -1.90 10.98 8.65
C LEU A 71 -2.08 12.41 9.23
N ASP A 72 -3.01 13.17 8.66
CA ASP A 72 -3.37 14.54 9.08
C ASP A 72 -2.20 15.56 8.97
N GLY A 73 -1.28 15.30 8.02
CA GLY A 73 -0.23 16.24 7.68
C GLY A 73 -0.75 17.45 6.88
N SER A 74 -0.09 18.61 7.02
CA SER A 74 -0.46 19.88 6.37
C SER A 74 -0.01 19.95 4.90
N TYR A 75 0.93 19.10 4.48
CA TYR A 75 1.42 19.05 3.09
C TYR A 75 1.79 17.64 2.68
N ARG A 76 1.71 17.38 1.36
CA ARG A 76 2.13 16.16 0.71
C ARG A 76 2.55 16.49 -0.72
N GLU A 77 3.84 16.33 -1.01
CA GLU A 77 4.40 16.56 -2.34
C GLU A 77 5.30 15.39 -2.75
N PHE A 78 5.29 15.08 -4.04
CA PHE A 78 6.14 14.07 -4.63
C PHE A 78 6.98 14.71 -5.74
N TYR A 79 8.29 14.64 -5.59
CA TYR A 79 9.25 15.12 -6.56
C TYR A 79 9.83 13.95 -7.35
N VAL A 80 10.01 14.14 -8.65
CA VAL A 80 10.50 13.08 -9.55
C VAL A 80 11.74 13.57 -10.28
N ALA A 81 12.90 13.01 -9.97
CA ALA A 81 14.11 13.27 -10.74
C ALA A 81 14.29 12.20 -11.82
N THR A 82 14.41 12.65 -13.06
CA THR A 82 14.66 11.84 -14.26
C THR A 82 15.97 12.27 -14.91
N PRO A 83 16.44 11.59 -15.98
CA PRO A 83 17.59 12.07 -16.77
C PRO A 83 17.42 13.46 -17.37
N SER A 84 16.19 13.96 -17.46
CA SER A 84 15.87 15.23 -18.12
C SER A 84 15.70 16.38 -17.13
N ASN A 85 14.89 16.18 -16.08
CA ASN A 85 14.48 17.23 -15.16
C ASN A 85 14.13 16.66 -13.78
N VAL A 86 13.93 17.57 -12.80
CA VAL A 86 13.13 17.31 -11.60
C VAL A 86 11.74 17.86 -11.83
N TYR A 87 10.74 17.08 -11.51
CA TYR A 87 9.33 17.41 -11.64
C TYR A 87 8.64 17.42 -10.28
N LEU A 88 7.59 18.22 -10.17
CA LEU A 88 6.59 18.11 -9.10
C LEU A 88 5.38 17.37 -9.66
N TYR A 89 5.03 16.25 -9.06
CA TYR A 89 3.89 15.44 -9.48
C TYR A 89 2.58 16.03 -8.98
N ASP A 90 1.60 16.13 -9.87
CA ASP A 90 0.21 16.48 -9.59
C ASP A 90 -0.65 15.21 -9.60
N PRO A 91 -1.01 14.67 -8.43
CA PRO A 91 -1.79 13.44 -8.35
C PRO A 91 -3.25 13.60 -8.82
N ALA A 92 -3.80 14.82 -8.79
CA ALA A 92 -5.19 15.06 -9.21
C ALA A 92 -5.35 14.93 -10.74
N ASN A 93 -4.36 15.40 -11.49
CA ASN A 93 -4.36 15.36 -12.95
C ASN A 93 -3.45 14.26 -13.52
N HIS A 94 -2.71 13.55 -12.67
CA HIS A 94 -1.74 12.52 -13.04
C HIS A 94 -0.70 13.01 -14.04
N VAL A 95 -0.11 14.17 -13.77
CA VAL A 95 0.90 14.81 -14.60
C VAL A 95 2.12 15.24 -13.80
N MET A 96 3.25 15.41 -14.46
CA MET A 96 4.48 15.92 -13.89
C MET A 96 4.75 17.34 -14.43
N ASN A 97 4.90 18.30 -13.53
CA ASN A 97 5.25 19.67 -13.87
C ASN A 97 6.75 19.90 -13.68
N VAL A 98 7.46 20.42 -14.69
CA VAL A 98 8.88 20.71 -14.54
C VAL A 98 9.10 21.67 -13.39
N HIS A 99 9.91 21.25 -12.40
CA HIS A 99 10.24 22.00 -11.21
C HIS A 99 11.67 22.56 -11.27
N VAL A 100 12.65 21.69 -11.60
CA VAL A 100 14.04 22.09 -11.82
C VAL A 100 14.55 21.45 -13.10
N ALA A 101 15.16 22.25 -13.99
CA ALA A 101 15.70 21.75 -15.25
C ALA A 101 17.02 20.97 -15.06
N GLY A 102 17.21 19.97 -15.88
CA GLY A 102 18.42 19.16 -15.98
C GLY A 102 18.41 17.93 -15.05
N ASP A 103 19.30 16.98 -15.36
CA ASP A 103 19.50 15.77 -14.57
C ASP A 103 20.04 16.11 -13.17
N ARG A 104 19.25 15.83 -12.15
CA ARG A 104 19.59 16.04 -10.74
C ARG A 104 19.42 14.78 -9.91
N ARG A 105 19.46 13.60 -10.54
CA ARG A 105 19.39 12.33 -9.81
C ARG A 105 20.62 12.17 -8.93
N TYR A 106 20.43 11.66 -7.73
CA TYR A 106 21.51 11.26 -6.83
C TYR A 106 22.33 10.09 -7.42
N ARG A 107 21.62 9.14 -8.07
CA ARG A 107 22.22 8.02 -8.79
C ARG A 107 22.03 8.20 -10.29
N SER A 108 23.01 8.73 -10.99
CA SER A 108 22.95 9.00 -12.44
C SER A 108 22.63 7.75 -13.30
N TYR A 109 22.79 6.56 -12.77
CA TYR A 109 22.45 5.29 -13.40
C TYR A 109 21.04 4.77 -13.02
N SER A 110 20.33 5.41 -12.12
CA SER A 110 18.91 5.08 -11.86
C SER A 110 18.03 5.44 -13.05
N ALA A 111 16.86 4.82 -13.18
CA ALA A 111 15.87 5.24 -14.18
C ALA A 111 15.22 6.55 -13.76
N PHE A 112 14.75 6.61 -12.54
CA PHE A 112 14.19 7.78 -11.88
C PHE A 112 14.32 7.65 -10.36
N GLU A 113 14.11 8.77 -9.68
CA GLU A 113 14.11 8.85 -8.23
C GLU A 113 12.89 9.63 -7.78
N VAL A 114 12.20 9.17 -6.72
CA VAL A 114 11.02 9.83 -6.18
C VAL A 114 11.31 10.33 -4.78
N GLY A 115 11.27 11.65 -4.60
CA GLY A 115 11.37 12.32 -3.31
C GLY A 115 10.00 12.53 -2.70
N ILE A 116 9.83 12.11 -1.45
CA ILE A 116 8.59 12.22 -0.69
C ILE A 116 8.76 13.31 0.35
N ALA A 117 7.97 14.37 0.25
CA ALA A 117 7.92 15.49 1.20
C ALA A 117 6.54 15.51 1.87
N VAL A 118 6.48 15.12 3.13
CA VAL A 118 5.28 15.08 3.96
C VAL A 118 5.62 15.52 5.39
N GLU A 119 4.62 15.95 6.15
CA GLU A 119 4.87 16.40 7.52
C GLU A 119 5.28 15.27 8.47
N ARG A 120 4.80 14.05 8.23
CA ARG A 120 4.96 12.90 9.13
C ARG A 120 5.87 11.85 8.52
N ASN A 121 6.90 11.43 9.23
CA ASN A 121 7.79 10.37 8.76
C ASN A 121 7.06 9.02 8.57
N GLU A 122 6.07 8.71 9.41
CA GLU A 122 5.22 7.53 9.26
C GLU A 122 4.45 7.58 7.93
N GLU A 123 3.97 8.75 7.51
CA GLU A 123 3.29 8.93 6.21
C GLU A 123 4.27 8.79 5.04
N ALA A 124 5.50 9.32 5.18
CA ALA A 124 6.56 9.06 4.20
C ALA A 124 6.82 7.56 4.05
N GLY A 125 6.84 6.83 5.16
CA GLY A 125 6.97 5.36 5.16
C GLY A 125 5.85 4.67 4.41
N LEU A 126 4.58 5.05 4.64
CA LEU A 126 3.45 4.52 3.86
C LEU A 126 3.66 4.70 2.36
N ALA A 127 4.04 5.91 1.94
CA ALA A 127 4.24 6.24 0.53
C ALA A 127 5.41 5.47 -0.10
N VAL A 128 6.54 5.39 0.60
CA VAL A 128 7.71 4.60 0.15
C VAL A 128 7.31 3.14 -0.05
N GLN A 129 6.66 2.51 0.92
CA GLN A 129 6.27 1.10 0.80
C GLN A 129 5.31 0.87 -0.37
N ALA A 130 4.36 1.77 -0.58
CA ALA A 130 3.45 1.69 -1.73
C ALA A 130 4.20 1.78 -3.06
N GLY A 131 5.17 2.68 -3.17
CA GLY A 131 6.01 2.84 -4.37
C GLY A 131 6.90 1.63 -4.64
N LEU A 132 7.53 1.07 -3.60
CA LEU A 132 8.33 -0.16 -3.70
C LEU A 132 7.51 -1.31 -4.27
N LEU A 133 6.34 -1.58 -3.69
CA LEU A 133 5.48 -2.67 -4.13
C LEU A 133 4.90 -2.42 -5.53
N ALA A 134 4.58 -1.17 -5.87
CA ALA A 134 4.15 -0.82 -7.22
C ALA A 134 5.24 -1.08 -8.27
N GLY A 135 6.49 -0.82 -7.95
CA GLY A 135 7.63 -1.19 -8.79
C GLY A 135 7.77 -2.70 -8.89
N ASP A 136 7.74 -3.39 -7.77
CA ASP A 136 7.89 -4.85 -7.71
C ASP A 136 6.73 -5.58 -8.40
N ALA A 137 5.55 -4.95 -8.53
CA ALA A 137 4.42 -5.50 -9.29
C ALA A 137 4.74 -5.74 -10.77
N PHE A 138 5.75 -5.06 -11.33
CA PHE A 138 6.24 -5.30 -12.69
C PHE A 138 7.24 -6.46 -12.82
N TRP A 139 7.56 -7.16 -11.72
CA TRP A 139 8.39 -8.33 -11.79
C TRP A 139 7.67 -9.47 -12.51
N SER A 140 8.45 -10.28 -13.21
CA SER A 140 7.98 -11.52 -13.75
C SER A 140 8.96 -12.65 -13.42
N ARG A 141 8.46 -13.87 -13.29
CA ARG A 141 9.30 -15.04 -13.01
C ARG A 141 10.34 -15.21 -14.12
N GLY A 142 11.62 -15.24 -13.74
CA GLY A 142 12.74 -15.45 -14.66
C GLY A 142 13.15 -14.26 -15.54
N SER A 143 12.54 -13.09 -15.38
CA SER A 143 12.95 -11.86 -16.07
C SER A 143 13.46 -10.81 -15.08
N GLY A 144 14.23 -9.85 -15.57
CA GLY A 144 14.75 -8.76 -14.75
C GLY A 144 13.66 -8.01 -13.99
N ALA A 145 14.01 -7.51 -12.82
CA ALA A 145 13.11 -6.86 -11.88
C ALA A 145 13.20 -5.33 -11.97
N VAL A 146 12.11 -4.66 -11.61
CA VAL A 146 12.18 -3.27 -11.16
C VAL A 146 12.74 -3.31 -9.74
N ALA A 147 13.98 -2.91 -9.58
CA ALA A 147 14.58 -2.82 -8.26
C ALA A 147 14.49 -1.41 -7.73
N SER A 148 14.26 -1.30 -6.44
CA SER A 148 14.15 -0.02 -5.75
C SER A 148 14.87 -0.04 -4.42
N CYS A 149 15.18 1.14 -3.90
CA CYS A 149 15.77 1.30 -2.60
C CYS A 149 15.48 2.68 -2.02
N PRO A 150 14.87 2.76 -0.83
CA PRO A 150 14.80 4.00 -0.09
C PRO A 150 16.20 4.40 0.39
N MET A 151 16.63 5.62 0.07
CA MET A 151 17.99 6.10 0.33
C MET A 151 18.00 7.44 1.08
N ALA A 152 18.47 7.41 2.31
CA ALA A 152 18.66 8.57 3.15
C ALA A 152 19.58 9.63 2.56
N PHE A 153 20.73 9.19 2.08
CA PHE A 153 21.70 10.12 1.50
C PHE A 153 21.15 10.79 0.24
N ALA A 154 20.27 10.11 -0.50
CA ALA A 154 19.58 10.71 -1.64
C ALA A 154 18.59 11.80 -1.21
N ALA A 155 17.91 11.67 -0.07
CA ALA A 155 17.04 12.72 0.46
C ALA A 155 17.85 13.97 0.86
N ASN A 156 18.99 13.81 1.52
CA ASN A 156 19.88 14.94 1.84
C ASN A 156 20.39 15.64 0.57
N TYR A 157 20.74 14.87 -0.45
CA TYR A 157 21.12 15.40 -1.75
C TYR A 157 19.96 16.15 -2.42
N ALA A 158 18.77 15.56 -2.46
CA ALA A 158 17.57 16.15 -3.06
C ALA A 158 17.19 17.48 -2.40
N ASN A 159 17.22 17.55 -1.07
CA ASN A 159 16.96 18.79 -0.33
C ASN A 159 17.92 19.93 -0.70
N SER A 160 19.12 19.62 -1.13
CA SER A 160 20.14 20.61 -1.53
C SER A 160 20.10 20.94 -3.04
N HIS A 161 19.56 20.07 -3.90
CA HIS A 161 19.70 20.17 -5.34
C HIS A 161 18.37 20.24 -6.13
N TRP A 162 17.23 19.84 -5.52
CA TRP A 162 15.94 19.81 -6.20
C TRP A 162 15.07 21.03 -5.88
N SER A 163 15.52 21.89 -4.96
CA SER A 163 14.79 23.10 -4.51
C SER A 163 13.35 22.78 -4.07
N PRO A 164 13.12 21.77 -3.21
CA PRO A 164 11.77 21.40 -2.85
C PRO A 164 11.09 22.47 -2.00
N ASN A 165 9.75 22.57 -2.07
CA ASN A 165 8.95 23.50 -1.25
C ASN A 165 8.97 23.11 0.23
N TYR A 166 9.07 21.80 0.51
CA TYR A 166 9.15 21.23 1.86
C TYR A 166 10.29 20.20 1.92
N THR A 167 10.79 19.97 3.11
CA THR A 167 11.85 18.99 3.34
C THR A 167 11.44 17.60 2.84
N ILE A 168 12.23 17.03 1.94
CA ILE A 168 12.06 15.66 1.48
C ILE A 168 12.52 14.72 2.60
N ASN A 169 11.60 13.88 3.09
CA ASN A 169 11.86 12.91 4.14
C ASN A 169 12.68 11.72 3.62
N MET A 170 12.34 11.24 2.42
CA MET A 170 12.97 10.07 1.80
C MET A 170 13.02 10.24 0.28
N VAL A 171 14.05 9.67 -0.33
CA VAL A 171 14.09 9.44 -1.78
C VAL A 171 14.13 7.94 -2.04
N ASP A 172 13.23 7.49 -2.88
CA ASP A 172 13.20 6.13 -3.37
C ASP A 172 13.79 6.08 -4.78
N VAL A 173 14.82 5.25 -4.96
CA VAL A 173 15.62 5.16 -6.19
C VAL A 173 15.17 3.92 -6.97
N PHE A 174 14.79 4.09 -8.22
CA PHE A 174 14.29 3.03 -9.10
C PHE A 174 15.22 2.77 -10.27
N GLY A 175 15.35 1.49 -10.62
CA GLY A 175 16.09 1.07 -11.79
C GLY A 175 15.83 -0.40 -12.12
N ARG A 176 16.34 -0.87 -13.22
CA ARG A 176 16.21 -2.26 -13.62
C ARG A 176 17.42 -3.05 -13.18
N MET A 177 17.17 -4.24 -12.61
CA MET A 177 18.22 -5.20 -12.26
C MET A 177 17.92 -6.56 -12.84
N SER A 178 18.99 -7.34 -13.05
CA SER A 178 18.90 -8.78 -13.31
C SER A 178 18.97 -9.51 -11.97
N VAL A 179 17.82 -9.80 -11.39
CA VAL A 179 17.67 -10.60 -10.15
C VAL A 179 16.64 -11.70 -10.37
N SER A 180 16.57 -12.65 -9.44
CA SER A 180 15.51 -13.65 -9.44
C SER A 180 14.14 -12.97 -9.36
N GLY A 181 13.17 -13.53 -10.08
CA GLY A 181 11.82 -12.98 -10.13
C GLY A 181 10.98 -13.31 -8.89
N LEU A 182 9.67 -13.17 -9.03
CA LEU A 182 8.70 -13.43 -7.96
C LEU A 182 8.82 -14.86 -7.41
N SER A 183 8.64 -15.02 -6.11
CA SER A 183 8.62 -16.29 -5.40
C SER A 183 7.31 -16.48 -4.64
N ASP A 184 6.67 -17.62 -4.86
CA ASP A 184 5.51 -18.10 -4.10
C ASP A 184 5.90 -18.99 -2.92
N SER A 185 7.20 -19.28 -2.78
CA SER A 185 7.72 -20.11 -1.70
C SER A 185 7.74 -19.35 -0.38
N CYS A 186 7.17 -19.91 0.65
CA CYS A 186 7.31 -19.40 2.02
C CYS A 186 8.62 -19.87 2.63
N VAL A 187 9.25 -19.02 3.43
CA VAL A 187 10.38 -19.40 4.29
C VAL A 187 9.98 -20.55 5.21
N ALA A 188 10.91 -21.46 5.51
CA ALA A 188 10.69 -22.52 6.49
C ALA A 188 10.32 -21.90 7.84
N ILE A 189 9.33 -22.48 8.51
CA ILE A 189 8.86 -22.04 9.82
C ILE A 189 9.38 -23.02 10.87
N SER A 190 9.92 -22.48 11.95
CA SER A 190 10.45 -23.22 13.09
C SER A 190 9.36 -24.09 13.75
N SER A 191 9.77 -25.19 14.38
CA SER A 191 8.88 -26.00 15.23
C SER A 191 8.29 -25.23 16.42
N ASP A 192 8.90 -24.09 16.79
CA ASP A 192 8.45 -23.24 17.88
C ASP A 192 7.36 -22.25 17.45
N SER A 193 6.97 -22.28 16.18
CA SER A 193 5.90 -21.43 15.66
C SER A 193 4.57 -21.72 16.37
N THR A 194 3.91 -20.66 16.83
CA THR A 194 2.56 -20.71 17.40
C THR A 194 1.49 -20.15 16.47
N LEU A 195 1.90 -19.66 15.32
CA LEU A 195 1.04 -19.01 14.33
C LEU A 195 0.83 -19.92 13.12
N PRO A 196 -0.34 -19.93 12.49
CA PRO A 196 -0.57 -20.57 11.20
C PRO A 196 0.41 -20.08 10.14
N ARG A 197 0.77 -20.96 9.21
CA ARG A 197 1.68 -20.64 8.11
C ARG A 197 1.06 -19.55 7.22
N PRO A 198 1.80 -18.48 6.85
CA PRO A 198 1.31 -17.46 5.94
C PRO A 198 1.02 -17.99 4.55
N VAL A 199 0.03 -17.43 3.89
CA VAL A 199 -0.25 -17.61 2.47
C VAL A 199 0.52 -16.55 1.69
N THR A 200 1.34 -16.96 0.74
CA THR A 200 2.27 -16.10 0.00
C THR A 200 1.81 -15.80 -1.42
N ASP A 201 0.66 -16.30 -1.83
CA ASP A 201 0.00 -15.98 -3.10
C ASP A 201 -1.51 -16.06 -2.94
N ARG A 202 -2.23 -15.01 -3.32
CA ARG A 202 -3.69 -14.89 -3.29
C ARG A 202 -4.20 -14.35 -4.62
N ALA A 203 -5.52 -14.26 -4.77
CA ALA A 203 -6.13 -13.85 -6.03
C ALA A 203 -6.15 -12.32 -6.25
N ASP A 204 -6.08 -11.53 -5.18
CA ASP A 204 -6.25 -10.08 -5.29
C ASP A 204 -4.95 -9.38 -5.68
N THR A 205 -4.99 -8.68 -6.81
CA THR A 205 -3.83 -7.96 -7.32
C THR A 205 -3.56 -6.69 -6.50
N PHE A 206 -2.28 -6.33 -6.40
CA PHE A 206 -1.83 -5.17 -5.64
C PHE A 206 -2.58 -3.88 -6.02
N GLU A 207 -2.66 -3.59 -7.31
CA GLU A 207 -3.25 -2.34 -7.80
C GLU A 207 -4.76 -2.28 -7.54
N VAL A 208 -5.44 -3.43 -7.62
CA VAL A 208 -6.87 -3.51 -7.30
C VAL A 208 -7.10 -3.26 -5.81
N LEU A 209 -6.34 -3.91 -4.94
CA LEU A 209 -6.43 -3.68 -3.50
C LEU A 209 -6.14 -2.23 -3.14
N LEU A 210 -5.06 -1.65 -3.69
CA LEU A 210 -4.68 -0.27 -3.42
C LEU A 210 -5.73 0.73 -3.89
N SER A 211 -6.42 0.48 -5.01
CA SER A 211 -7.46 1.37 -5.50
C SER A 211 -8.70 1.44 -4.59
N TRP A 212 -8.88 0.44 -3.72
CA TRP A 212 -9.95 0.33 -2.73
C TRP A 212 -9.51 0.60 -1.31
N LEU A 213 -8.25 0.98 -1.12
CA LEU A 213 -7.70 1.15 0.21
C LEU A 213 -8.43 2.28 0.94
N GLU A 214 -9.26 1.89 1.88
CA GLU A 214 -10.02 2.77 2.77
C GLU A 214 -9.75 2.41 4.21
N GLN A 215 -9.85 3.39 5.09
CA GLN A 215 -9.76 3.20 6.53
C GLN A 215 -11.14 3.33 7.16
N ASP A 216 -11.45 2.42 8.07
CA ASP A 216 -12.69 2.43 8.85
C ASP A 216 -12.46 2.80 10.31
N SER A 217 -13.46 3.41 10.93
CA SER A 217 -13.45 3.76 12.35
C SER A 217 -14.44 2.93 13.20
N ALA A 218 -15.24 2.08 12.55
CA ALA A 218 -16.20 1.19 13.20
C ALA A 218 -16.04 -0.24 12.66
N PHE A 219 -15.95 -1.20 13.55
CA PHE A 219 -15.73 -2.61 13.23
C PHE A 219 -16.77 -3.49 13.92
N ASP A 220 -17.05 -4.65 13.35
CA ASP A 220 -17.74 -5.72 14.06
C ASP A 220 -16.84 -6.18 15.23
N PRO A 221 -17.34 -6.25 16.47
CA PRO A 221 -16.55 -6.67 17.61
C PRO A 221 -16.24 -8.18 17.65
N ALA A 222 -16.75 -8.96 16.69
CA ALA A 222 -16.45 -10.38 16.58
C ALA A 222 -14.94 -10.63 16.42
N GLN A 223 -14.49 -11.70 17.07
CA GLN A 223 -13.07 -12.09 17.00
C GLN A 223 -12.67 -12.52 15.58
N LEU A 224 -11.51 -12.08 15.15
CA LEU A 224 -10.94 -12.49 13.88
C LEU A 224 -10.42 -13.93 13.92
N PRO A 225 -10.52 -14.68 12.82
CA PRO A 225 -9.83 -15.95 12.67
C PRO A 225 -8.33 -15.81 12.96
N PHE A 226 -7.78 -16.74 13.72
CA PHE A 226 -6.36 -16.68 14.10
C PHE A 226 -5.43 -16.76 12.88
N ALA A 227 -5.86 -17.40 11.80
CA ALA A 227 -5.15 -17.41 10.53
C ALA A 227 -5.03 -16.00 9.90
N ASP A 228 -6.06 -15.16 10.02
CA ASP A 228 -6.03 -13.79 9.50
C ASP A 228 -5.11 -12.90 10.34
N VAL A 229 -5.14 -13.06 11.66
CA VAL A 229 -4.18 -12.40 12.57
C VAL A 229 -2.74 -12.80 12.23
N SER A 230 -2.49 -14.09 12.01
CA SER A 230 -1.19 -14.59 11.58
C SER A 230 -0.72 -13.96 10.27
N GLN A 231 -1.63 -13.90 9.29
CA GLN A 231 -1.36 -13.31 7.97
C GLN A 231 -1.02 -11.82 8.07
N LEU A 232 -1.75 -11.07 8.89
CA LEU A 232 -1.46 -9.65 9.16
C LEU A 232 -0.06 -9.47 9.75
N LEU A 233 0.30 -10.23 10.79
CA LEU A 233 1.62 -10.13 11.42
C LEU A 233 2.75 -10.45 10.45
N TRP A 234 2.58 -11.48 9.61
CA TRP A 234 3.54 -11.78 8.55
C TRP A 234 3.62 -10.66 7.52
N ALA A 235 2.50 -10.13 7.02
CA ALA A 235 2.51 -9.08 6.04
C ALA A 235 3.25 -7.83 6.55
N GLY A 236 3.06 -7.46 7.82
CA GLY A 236 3.71 -6.30 8.41
C GLY A 236 5.23 -6.45 8.58
N TYR A 237 5.70 -7.60 9.08
CA TYR A 237 7.12 -7.77 9.40
C TYR A 237 7.60 -9.22 9.28
N GLY A 238 7.08 -9.96 8.30
CA GLY A 238 7.44 -11.36 8.05
C GLY A 238 8.78 -11.52 7.34
N VAL A 239 9.45 -12.63 7.63
CA VAL A 239 10.67 -13.03 6.92
C VAL A 239 10.29 -13.57 5.53
N THR A 240 11.05 -13.17 4.51
CA THR A 240 10.84 -13.57 3.12
C THR A 240 12.07 -14.29 2.56
N PRO A 241 11.90 -15.18 1.55
CA PRO A 241 13.00 -16.00 1.02
C PRO A 241 13.95 -15.24 0.10
N HIS A 242 13.54 -14.07 -0.40
CA HIS A 242 14.22 -13.40 -1.49
C HIS A 242 15.37 -12.49 -1.00
N MET A 243 16.60 -13.04 -0.95
CA MET A 243 17.81 -12.30 -0.56
C MET A 243 19.06 -12.73 -1.33
N PRO A 244 19.36 -12.09 -2.47
CA PRO A 244 20.58 -12.37 -3.24
C PRO A 244 21.89 -12.05 -2.49
N THR A 245 21.84 -11.22 -1.44
CA THR A 245 23.01 -10.69 -0.74
C THR A 245 23.41 -11.49 0.51
N GLY A 246 22.73 -12.59 0.80
CA GLY A 246 22.95 -13.37 2.02
C GLY A 246 22.43 -12.73 3.31
N LYS A 247 21.70 -11.60 3.22
CA LYS A 247 20.98 -11.00 4.35
C LYS A 247 19.54 -11.51 4.38
N ARG A 248 18.90 -11.41 5.54
CA ARG A 248 17.52 -11.85 5.73
C ARG A 248 16.55 -10.92 5.00
N GLY A 249 15.61 -11.48 4.22
CA GLY A 249 14.52 -10.75 3.58
C GLY A 249 13.39 -10.47 4.56
N LEU A 250 12.71 -9.35 4.34
CA LEU A 250 11.49 -8.95 5.02
C LEU A 250 10.46 -8.44 4.03
N THR A 251 9.20 -8.50 4.41
CA THR A 251 8.08 -7.86 3.68
C THR A 251 8.23 -6.34 3.55
N VAL A 252 9.01 -5.72 4.42
CA VAL A 252 9.30 -4.28 4.44
C VAL A 252 10.82 -4.01 4.40
N PRO A 253 11.28 -2.85 3.93
CA PRO A 253 12.68 -2.47 4.06
C PRO A 253 13.05 -2.20 5.53
N SER A 254 14.33 -2.34 5.85
CA SER A 254 14.88 -1.89 7.12
C SER A 254 16.14 -1.06 6.86
N ALA A 255 16.27 0.08 7.52
CA ALA A 255 17.37 0.99 7.35
C ALA A 255 18.71 0.28 7.66
N VAL A 256 19.60 0.25 6.64
CA VAL A 256 20.91 -0.45 6.66
C VAL A 256 20.85 -1.90 7.17
N ALA A 257 19.68 -2.57 7.02
CA ALA A 257 19.42 -3.92 7.52
C ALA A 257 19.67 -4.06 9.05
N ASN A 258 19.28 -3.07 9.83
CA ASN A 258 19.39 -3.09 11.30
C ASN A 258 18.16 -3.72 11.96
N TYR A 259 17.07 -3.92 11.22
CA TYR A 259 15.86 -4.60 11.70
C TYR A 259 15.29 -3.98 12.99
N TYR A 260 15.13 -2.65 13.01
CA TYR A 260 14.79 -1.85 14.20
C TYR A 260 13.48 -2.25 14.88
N LEU A 261 12.54 -2.83 14.14
CA LEU A 261 11.25 -3.27 14.66
C LEU A 261 11.24 -4.71 15.17
N THR A 262 12.41 -5.37 15.21
CA THR A 262 12.53 -6.73 15.76
C THR A 262 12.04 -6.78 17.19
N ARG A 263 11.08 -7.68 17.46
CA ARG A 263 10.42 -7.85 18.77
C ARG A 263 9.75 -6.59 19.33
N LYS A 264 9.36 -5.65 18.47
CA LYS A 264 8.71 -4.39 18.82
C LYS A 264 7.29 -4.27 18.27
N ILE A 265 6.70 -5.39 17.87
CA ILE A 265 5.32 -5.48 17.38
C ILE A 265 4.51 -6.27 18.40
N TYR A 266 3.43 -5.66 18.85
CA TYR A 266 2.57 -6.22 19.90
C TYR A 266 1.15 -6.37 19.39
N LEU A 267 0.59 -7.56 19.63
CA LEU A 267 -0.79 -7.92 19.31
C LEU A 267 -1.64 -7.80 20.58
N VAL A 268 -2.72 -7.02 20.52
CA VAL A 268 -3.66 -6.82 21.63
C VAL A 268 -5.00 -7.42 21.26
N ARG A 269 -5.41 -8.43 22.02
CA ARG A 269 -6.66 -9.17 21.85
C ARG A 269 -7.40 -9.31 23.19
N ASP A 270 -8.57 -9.93 23.14
CA ASP A 270 -9.39 -10.25 24.32
C ASP A 270 -8.68 -11.15 25.36
N VAL A 271 -7.71 -11.95 24.92
CA VAL A 271 -6.94 -12.86 25.78
C VAL A 271 -5.70 -12.21 26.40
N GLY A 272 -5.22 -11.10 25.84
CA GLY A 272 -4.03 -10.42 26.34
C GLY A 272 -3.24 -9.65 25.31
N VAL A 273 -2.00 -9.38 25.69
CA VAL A 273 -0.98 -8.74 24.84
C VAL A 273 0.12 -9.75 24.57
N ASP A 274 0.38 -9.98 23.29
CA ASP A 274 1.43 -10.86 22.83
C ASP A 274 2.48 -10.06 22.03
N ARG A 275 3.74 -10.45 22.13
CA ARG A 275 4.84 -9.94 21.30
C ARG A 275 5.06 -10.85 20.10
N TYR A 276 5.16 -10.27 18.89
CA TYR A 276 5.46 -11.03 17.69
C TYR A 276 6.95 -11.27 17.51
N HIS A 277 7.31 -12.50 17.17
CA HIS A 277 8.66 -12.96 16.87
C HIS A 277 8.74 -13.57 15.47
N ASN A 278 9.73 -13.16 14.71
CA ASN A 278 10.01 -13.66 13.37
C ASN A 278 11.46 -14.13 13.15
N ARG A 279 12.23 -14.35 14.22
CA ARG A 279 13.63 -14.81 14.21
C ARG A 279 14.56 -13.88 13.42
N LEU A 280 14.61 -12.62 13.79
CA LEU A 280 15.57 -11.66 13.26
C LEU A 280 16.79 -11.50 14.19
N PRO A 281 17.83 -10.76 13.79
CA PRO A 281 19.05 -10.62 14.57
C PRO A 281 18.81 -10.53 16.10
N PRO A 282 19.71 -11.11 16.90
CA PRO A 282 21.05 -11.58 16.53
C PRO A 282 21.14 -12.98 15.92
N ASP A 283 20.03 -13.65 15.68
CA ASP A 283 19.99 -14.97 15.05
C ASP A 283 20.52 -14.90 13.60
N THR A 284 21.44 -15.75 13.25
CA THR A 284 22.08 -15.82 11.93
C THR A 284 21.44 -16.86 11.00
N ASP A 285 20.47 -17.65 11.48
CA ASP A 285 19.75 -18.59 10.62
C ASP A 285 18.85 -17.84 9.63
N MET A 286 19.24 -17.88 8.36
CA MET A 286 18.53 -17.20 7.27
C MET A 286 17.42 -18.06 6.64
N ALA A 287 17.36 -19.34 6.99
CA ALA A 287 16.47 -20.30 6.33
C ALA A 287 15.13 -20.47 7.05
N THR A 288 15.01 -20.00 8.29
CA THR A 288 13.86 -20.29 9.14
C THR A 288 13.29 -19.03 9.79
N SER A 289 11.98 -18.95 9.89
CA SER A 289 11.26 -17.93 10.66
C SER A 289 10.65 -18.55 11.92
N ASP A 290 10.68 -17.85 13.06
CA ASP A 290 9.96 -18.29 14.26
C ASP A 290 8.44 -18.18 14.07
N HIS A 291 7.98 -17.08 13.53
CA HIS A 291 6.57 -16.78 13.30
C HIS A 291 5.69 -17.21 14.48
N ARG A 292 5.94 -16.63 15.65
CA ARG A 292 5.31 -17.00 16.92
C ARG A 292 4.93 -15.78 17.75
N LEU A 293 4.05 -16.03 18.72
CA LEU A 293 3.67 -15.07 19.73
C LEU A 293 4.32 -15.45 21.07
N GLU A 294 4.73 -14.44 21.81
CA GLU A 294 5.18 -14.52 23.19
C GLU A 294 4.25 -13.70 24.09
N ALA A 295 3.63 -14.32 25.06
CA ALA A 295 2.74 -13.65 25.98
C ALA A 295 3.48 -12.60 26.82
N VAL A 296 2.95 -11.38 26.86
CA VAL A 296 3.48 -10.23 27.63
C VAL A 296 2.58 -9.94 28.83
N THR A 297 1.29 -9.78 28.58
CA THR A 297 0.30 -9.47 29.62
C THR A 297 -0.97 -10.26 29.35
N SER A 298 -1.48 -10.94 30.38
CA SER A 298 -2.75 -11.67 30.31
C SER A 298 -3.97 -10.78 30.53
N GLY A 299 -5.13 -11.24 30.06
CA GLY A 299 -6.41 -10.57 30.20
C GLY A 299 -6.63 -9.44 29.21
N ASP A 300 -7.88 -9.15 28.91
CA ASP A 300 -8.26 -8.15 27.93
C ASP A 300 -7.74 -6.75 28.30
N ARG A 301 -6.91 -6.18 27.44
CA ARG A 301 -6.31 -4.85 27.58
C ARG A 301 -6.83 -3.83 26.58
N ARG A 302 -7.80 -4.20 25.74
CA ARG A 302 -8.30 -3.33 24.68
C ARG A 302 -8.95 -2.05 25.23
N ASP A 303 -9.72 -2.14 26.32
CA ASP A 303 -10.30 -0.97 26.99
C ASP A 303 -9.23 -0.06 27.59
N SER A 304 -8.20 -0.65 28.23
CA SER A 304 -7.08 0.11 28.77
C SER A 304 -6.29 0.82 27.68
N LEU A 305 -6.09 0.17 26.53
CA LEU A 305 -5.45 0.76 25.35
C LEU A 305 -6.27 1.93 24.79
N ARG A 306 -7.59 1.78 24.67
CA ARG A 306 -8.48 2.85 24.22
C ARG A 306 -8.53 4.04 25.18
N ALA A 307 -8.50 3.76 26.48
CA ALA A 307 -8.40 4.82 27.49
C ALA A 307 -7.07 5.58 27.39
N ALA A 308 -5.98 4.89 27.08
CA ALA A 308 -4.65 5.49 26.87
C ALA A 308 -4.54 6.29 25.54
N CYS A 309 -5.32 5.95 24.52
CA CYS A 309 -5.36 6.63 23.22
C CYS A 309 -6.82 6.73 22.72
N PRO A 310 -7.58 7.77 23.11
CA PRO A 310 -9.01 7.90 22.81
C PRO A 310 -9.33 8.04 21.30
N ARG A 311 -8.34 8.30 20.45
CA ARG A 311 -8.49 8.34 18.99
C ARG A 311 -8.66 6.95 18.35
N LEU A 312 -8.42 5.89 19.10
CA LEU A 312 -8.55 4.53 18.59
C LEU A 312 -10.02 4.15 18.39
N PRO A 313 -10.33 3.38 17.34
CA PRO A 313 -11.67 2.85 17.12
C PRO A 313 -12.17 2.04 18.32
N ALA A 314 -13.41 2.30 18.75
CA ALA A 314 -13.96 1.71 19.97
C ALA A 314 -14.30 0.21 19.82
N THR A 315 -14.61 -0.26 18.62
CA THR A 315 -15.19 -1.60 18.39
C THR A 315 -14.22 -2.60 17.78
N ALA A 316 -12.96 -2.21 17.50
CA ALA A 316 -11.99 -3.12 16.90
C ALA A 316 -11.72 -4.33 17.82
N PRO A 317 -11.85 -5.57 17.30
CA PRO A 317 -11.56 -6.78 18.04
C PRO A 317 -10.06 -7.01 18.28
N VAL A 318 -9.21 -6.43 17.40
CA VAL A 318 -7.76 -6.61 17.42
C VAL A 318 -7.07 -5.27 17.21
N TYR A 319 -5.99 -5.03 17.97
CA TYR A 319 -5.06 -3.93 17.74
C TYR A 319 -3.64 -4.47 17.60
N ILE A 320 -2.86 -3.88 16.69
CA ILE A 320 -1.43 -4.16 16.55
C ILE A 320 -0.68 -2.86 16.84
N VAL A 321 0.18 -2.88 17.86
CA VAL A 321 1.00 -1.74 18.27
C VAL A 321 2.41 -1.95 17.77
N VAL A 322 2.88 -1.03 16.93
CA VAL A 322 4.26 -1.03 16.42
C VAL A 322 5.05 0.00 17.22
N CYS A 323 6.11 -0.47 17.86
CA CYS A 323 6.97 0.33 18.71
C CYS A 323 8.34 0.55 18.06
N VAL A 324 8.99 1.64 18.45
CA VAL A 324 10.40 1.96 18.13
C VAL A 324 11.24 2.00 19.39
N GLY A 325 12.56 1.94 19.25
CA GLY A 325 13.48 2.04 20.38
C GLY A 325 13.62 3.47 20.90
N ASP A 326 14.32 3.63 22.05
CA ASP A 326 14.54 4.94 22.66
C ASP A 326 15.36 5.92 21.81
N ALA A 327 16.28 5.39 21.02
CA ALA A 327 17.13 6.18 20.12
C ALA A 327 16.53 6.31 18.71
N ALA A 328 15.20 6.27 18.60
CA ALA A 328 14.53 6.43 17.32
C ALA A 328 14.82 7.84 16.76
N ASP A 329 15.44 7.87 15.61
CA ASP A 329 15.65 9.04 14.76
C ASP A 329 14.56 9.12 13.68
N ASP A 330 14.61 10.16 12.86
CA ASP A 330 13.67 10.35 11.75
C ASP A 330 13.60 9.16 10.78
N TRP A 331 14.70 8.44 10.65
CA TRP A 331 14.80 7.26 9.79
C TRP A 331 14.06 6.06 10.37
N THR A 332 14.23 5.86 11.67
CA THR A 332 13.54 4.78 12.38
C THR A 332 12.02 4.99 12.36
N MET A 333 11.57 6.25 12.32
CA MET A 333 10.13 6.58 12.24
C MET A 333 9.50 6.30 10.87
N LEU A 334 10.27 6.04 9.82
CA LEU A 334 9.75 5.56 8.53
C LEU A 334 9.33 4.08 8.59
N GLU A 335 10.06 3.23 9.33
CA GLU A 335 9.79 1.78 9.36
C GLU A 335 8.38 1.43 9.89
N PRO A 336 7.83 2.07 10.94
CA PRO A 336 6.43 1.89 11.30
C PRO A 336 5.44 2.21 10.18
N GLY A 337 5.74 3.21 9.34
CA GLY A 337 4.95 3.54 8.16
C GLY A 337 4.95 2.41 7.12
N PHE A 338 6.11 1.80 6.84
CA PHE A 338 6.19 0.63 5.95
C PHE A 338 5.28 -0.50 6.43
N VAL A 339 5.37 -0.81 7.73
CA VAL A 339 4.54 -1.84 8.38
C VAL A 339 3.05 -1.47 8.35
N GLY A 340 2.73 -0.21 8.62
CA GLY A 340 1.36 0.30 8.59
C GLY A 340 0.70 0.13 7.23
N PHE A 341 1.44 0.40 6.15
CA PHE A 341 0.94 0.19 4.79
C PHE A 341 0.66 -1.30 4.53
N GLN A 342 1.57 -2.18 4.92
CA GLN A 342 1.39 -3.63 4.79
C GLN A 342 0.14 -4.13 5.53
N TYR A 343 -0.10 -3.62 6.75
CA TYR A 343 -1.30 -3.99 7.52
C TYR A 343 -2.58 -3.54 6.83
N LEU A 344 -2.63 -2.31 6.33
CA LEU A 344 -3.79 -1.81 5.59
C LEU A 344 -4.09 -2.66 4.35
N MET A 345 -3.07 -2.95 3.56
CA MET A 345 -3.21 -3.76 2.35
C MET A 345 -3.63 -5.19 2.66
N GLN A 346 -2.99 -5.82 3.67
CA GLN A 346 -3.33 -7.19 4.03
C GLN A 346 -4.72 -7.31 4.65
N ALA A 347 -5.13 -6.37 5.49
CA ALA A 347 -6.49 -6.35 6.01
C ALA A 347 -7.50 -6.32 4.85
N HIS A 348 -7.25 -5.46 3.86
CA HIS A 348 -8.10 -5.35 2.69
C HIS A 348 -8.13 -6.63 1.84
N ALA A 349 -6.98 -7.28 1.65
CA ALA A 349 -6.86 -8.57 0.95
C ALA A 349 -7.61 -9.71 1.65
N LEU A 350 -7.76 -9.62 2.97
CA LEU A 350 -8.54 -10.56 3.80
C LEU A 350 -10.03 -10.24 3.85
N GLY A 351 -10.49 -9.16 3.20
CA GLY A 351 -11.87 -8.68 3.30
C GLY A 351 -12.16 -7.90 4.59
N LEU A 352 -11.14 -7.68 5.40
CA LEU A 352 -11.18 -6.89 6.62
C LEU A 352 -11.06 -5.39 6.33
N ARG A 353 -11.24 -4.59 7.37
CA ARG A 353 -10.93 -3.16 7.37
C ARG A 353 -9.94 -2.85 8.47
N GLY A 354 -9.16 -1.81 8.25
CA GLY A 354 -8.18 -1.34 9.19
C GLY A 354 -8.20 0.17 9.38
N ARG A 355 -7.63 0.63 10.48
CA ARG A 355 -7.34 2.03 10.73
C ARG A 355 -5.98 2.18 11.38
N LEU A 356 -5.16 3.03 10.78
CA LEU A 356 -3.91 3.49 11.40
C LEU A 356 -4.18 4.71 12.27
N THR A 357 -3.62 4.70 13.46
CA THR A 357 -3.54 5.87 14.35
C THR A 357 -2.07 6.22 14.50
N ALA A 358 -1.69 7.38 13.99
CA ALA A 358 -0.35 7.95 14.05
C ALA A 358 -0.45 9.50 13.83
N PRO A 359 0.54 10.26 14.27
CA PRO A 359 1.58 9.89 15.23
C PRO A 359 0.98 9.64 16.62
N ILE A 360 1.65 8.85 17.43
CA ILE A 360 1.27 8.68 18.84
C ILE A 360 1.96 9.79 19.65
N ALA A 361 1.18 10.60 20.36
CA ALA A 361 1.71 11.70 21.15
C ALA A 361 2.54 11.19 22.35
N PRO A 362 3.49 11.96 22.88
CA PRO A 362 4.37 11.52 23.97
C PRO A 362 3.63 11.05 25.22
N ASP A 363 2.54 11.73 25.62
CA ASP A 363 1.68 11.36 26.74
C ASP A 363 0.88 10.09 26.44
N GLU A 364 0.33 9.95 25.25
CA GLU A 364 -0.31 8.71 24.79
C GLU A 364 0.68 7.53 24.80
N ARG A 365 1.95 7.73 24.37
CA ARG A 365 2.98 6.67 24.41
C ARG A 365 3.16 6.11 25.79
N ALA A 366 3.38 6.99 26.78
CA ALA A 366 3.56 6.57 28.18
C ALA A 366 2.33 5.83 28.71
N ALA A 367 1.13 6.32 28.41
CA ALA A 367 -0.12 5.70 28.82
C ALA A 367 -0.34 4.33 28.17
N ILE A 368 -0.05 4.18 26.86
CA ILE A 368 -0.15 2.90 26.14
C ILE A 368 0.85 1.89 26.73
N MET A 369 2.11 2.29 26.95
CA MET A 369 3.13 1.42 27.53
C MET A 369 2.68 0.88 28.89
N ALA A 370 2.17 1.75 29.76
CA ALA A 370 1.66 1.36 31.06
C ALA A 370 0.42 0.45 30.96
N ALA A 371 -0.52 0.76 30.07
CA ALA A 371 -1.75 -0.01 29.88
C ALA A 371 -1.50 -1.44 29.39
N LEU A 372 -0.49 -1.62 28.55
CA LEU A 372 -0.15 -2.90 27.92
C LEU A 372 0.97 -3.66 28.63
N GLY A 373 1.69 -3.03 29.56
CA GLY A 373 2.85 -3.62 30.25
C GLY A 373 4.06 -3.76 29.33
N LEU A 374 4.26 -2.78 28.43
CA LEU A 374 5.39 -2.80 27.49
C LEU A 374 6.69 -2.38 28.19
N PRO A 375 7.86 -2.87 27.71
CA PRO A 375 9.15 -2.38 28.19
C PRO A 375 9.31 -0.88 27.96
N GLU A 376 10.04 -0.19 28.85
CA GLU A 376 10.31 1.26 28.74
C GLU A 376 11.04 1.63 27.42
N THR A 377 11.79 0.69 26.86
CA THR A 377 12.50 0.85 25.58
C THR A 377 11.62 0.73 24.36
N ASP A 378 10.36 0.32 24.48
CA ASP A 378 9.46 0.00 23.36
C ASP A 378 8.37 1.06 23.25
N ARG A 379 8.69 2.17 22.56
CA ARG A 379 7.80 3.33 22.44
C ARG A 379 6.82 3.18 21.28
N PRO A 380 5.50 3.19 21.50
CA PRO A 380 4.50 3.13 20.45
C PRO A 380 4.68 4.26 19.41
N ALA A 381 4.77 3.89 18.13
CA ALA A 381 4.85 4.81 17.00
C ALA A 381 3.54 4.86 16.23
N ILE A 382 2.95 3.69 15.94
CA ILE A 382 1.64 3.57 15.33
C ILE A 382 0.81 2.51 16.06
N VAL A 383 -0.51 2.65 15.99
CA VAL A 383 -1.47 1.61 16.39
C VAL A 383 -2.37 1.31 15.19
N PHE A 384 -2.45 0.06 14.83
CA PHE A 384 -3.33 -0.44 13.78
C PHE A 384 -4.50 -1.18 14.41
N ALA A 385 -5.70 -0.65 14.24
CA ALA A 385 -6.95 -1.31 14.61
C ALA A 385 -7.49 -2.09 13.43
N VAL A 386 -7.98 -3.32 13.62
CA VAL A 386 -8.48 -4.16 12.54
C VAL A 386 -9.66 -5.02 13.00
N GLY A 387 -10.59 -5.22 12.08
CA GLY A 387 -11.80 -6.02 12.27
C GLY A 387 -12.56 -6.23 10.96
N GLU A 388 -13.63 -6.99 11.02
CA GLU A 388 -14.62 -6.99 9.96
C GLU A 388 -15.30 -5.60 9.90
N PRO A 389 -15.70 -5.11 8.71
CA PRO A 389 -16.43 -3.86 8.63
C PRO A 389 -17.72 -3.98 9.46
N ALA A 390 -18.03 -2.99 10.30
CA ALA A 390 -19.34 -2.93 10.94
C ALA A 390 -20.40 -2.96 9.83
N ALA A 391 -21.49 -3.69 10.07
CA ALA A 391 -22.55 -3.88 9.10
C ALA A 391 -23.34 -2.57 8.83
N ALA A 392 -22.65 -1.56 8.32
CA ALA A 392 -23.25 -0.38 7.75
C ALA A 392 -23.21 -0.52 6.24
N ILE A 393 -24.36 -0.56 5.63
CA ILE A 393 -24.52 -0.44 4.17
C ILE A 393 -24.06 0.96 3.79
N VAL A 394 -22.75 1.14 3.56
CA VAL A 394 -22.25 2.32 2.87
C VAL A 394 -22.60 2.13 1.41
N GLU A 395 -23.67 2.75 0.94
CA GLU A 395 -23.90 2.87 -0.49
C GLU A 395 -22.73 3.70 -1.08
N PRO A 396 -21.89 3.11 -1.96
CA PRO A 396 -20.87 3.89 -2.64
C PRO A 396 -21.56 4.92 -3.53
N ARG A 397 -21.01 6.14 -3.60
CA ARG A 397 -21.47 7.18 -4.54
C ARG A 397 -21.52 6.58 -5.94
N ARG A 398 -22.72 6.50 -6.51
CA ARG A 398 -22.93 6.13 -7.91
C ARG A 398 -22.47 7.28 -8.79
N PRO A 399 -21.51 7.10 -9.70
CA PRO A 399 -21.30 8.04 -10.79
C PRO A 399 -22.60 8.08 -11.65
N GLU A 400 -23.04 9.26 -12.02
CA GLU A 400 -24.34 9.47 -12.69
C GLU A 400 -24.52 8.67 -14.01
N ASN A 401 -23.44 8.19 -14.62
CA ASN A 401 -23.44 7.48 -15.91
C ASN A 401 -22.93 6.04 -15.84
N GLU A 402 -22.81 5.45 -14.67
CA GLU A 402 -22.35 4.08 -14.47
C GLU A 402 -23.39 3.26 -13.72
N TRP A 403 -23.56 2.01 -14.13
CA TRP A 403 -24.50 1.13 -13.51
C TRP A 403 -24.10 -0.34 -13.63
N LEU A 404 -24.54 -1.13 -12.66
CA LEU A 404 -24.56 -2.58 -12.66
C LEU A 404 -26.04 -3.00 -12.59
N GLN A 405 -26.51 -3.72 -13.59
CA GLN A 405 -27.88 -4.21 -13.70
C GLN A 405 -27.89 -5.73 -13.85
N VAL A 406 -28.92 -6.35 -13.33
CA VAL A 406 -29.11 -7.79 -13.34
C VAL A 406 -30.28 -8.13 -14.27
N ALA A 407 -30.05 -9.04 -15.22
CA ALA A 407 -31.05 -9.60 -16.09
C ALA A 407 -31.07 -11.12 -15.93
N ARG A 408 -32.28 -11.71 -15.84
CA ARG A 408 -32.41 -13.17 -15.85
C ARG A 408 -32.23 -13.71 -17.25
N THR A 409 -31.55 -14.84 -17.35
CA THR A 409 -31.38 -15.60 -18.60
C THR A 409 -31.95 -17.01 -18.42
N LYS A 410 -32.00 -17.79 -19.47
CA LYS A 410 -32.45 -19.21 -19.40
C LYS A 410 -31.49 -20.09 -18.62
N GLU A 411 -30.22 -19.69 -18.54
CA GLU A 411 -29.12 -20.47 -17.95
C GLU A 411 -28.60 -19.88 -16.63
N GLY A 412 -29.25 -18.83 -16.12
CA GLY A 412 -28.80 -18.16 -14.89
C GLY A 412 -29.08 -16.66 -14.88
N VAL A 413 -28.04 -15.86 -14.67
CA VAL A 413 -28.14 -14.42 -14.52
C VAL A 413 -27.05 -13.74 -15.35
N ARG A 414 -27.45 -12.68 -16.06
CA ARG A 414 -26.51 -11.77 -16.71
C ARG A 414 -26.36 -10.49 -15.91
N LEU A 415 -25.11 -10.14 -15.57
CA LEU A 415 -24.77 -8.87 -14.97
C LEU A 415 -24.27 -7.91 -16.05
N ASN A 416 -25.07 -6.91 -16.36
CA ASN A 416 -24.75 -5.88 -17.34
C ASN A 416 -24.10 -4.71 -16.63
N VAL A 417 -22.95 -4.28 -17.10
CA VAL A 417 -22.15 -3.20 -16.53
C VAL A 417 -22.00 -2.09 -17.56
N ARG A 418 -22.24 -0.85 -17.19
CA ARG A 418 -21.86 0.32 -17.99
C ARG A 418 -20.77 1.10 -17.27
N LEU A 419 -19.69 1.37 -18.00
CA LEU A 419 -18.58 2.22 -17.57
C LEU A 419 -18.61 3.52 -18.36
N ALA A 420 -18.47 4.66 -17.65
CA ALA A 420 -18.36 5.97 -18.29
C ALA A 420 -16.97 6.18 -18.89
N GLU A 421 -15.95 5.58 -18.28
CA GLU A 421 -14.54 5.65 -18.69
C GLU A 421 -13.83 4.29 -18.56
N PRO A 422 -12.70 4.06 -19.23
CA PRO A 422 -11.97 2.80 -19.10
C PRO A 422 -11.49 2.57 -17.66
N GLY A 423 -11.53 1.31 -17.21
CA GLY A 423 -11.05 0.93 -15.88
C GLY A 423 -10.74 -0.55 -15.79
N THR A 424 -10.02 -0.94 -14.75
CA THR A 424 -9.89 -2.34 -14.40
C THR A 424 -11.02 -2.72 -13.48
N ALA A 425 -11.79 -3.73 -13.89
CA ALA A 425 -13.01 -4.19 -13.21
C ALA A 425 -12.76 -5.56 -12.58
N LYS A 426 -13.22 -5.74 -11.34
CA LYS A 426 -13.37 -7.03 -10.67
C LYS A 426 -14.82 -7.18 -10.24
N LEU A 427 -15.47 -8.25 -10.67
CA LEU A 427 -16.84 -8.57 -10.28
C LEU A 427 -16.83 -9.71 -9.26
N VAL A 428 -17.54 -9.53 -8.14
CA VAL A 428 -17.68 -10.54 -7.09
C VAL A 428 -19.15 -10.65 -6.70
N VAL A 429 -19.62 -11.87 -6.55
CA VAL A 429 -20.97 -12.17 -6.01
C VAL A 429 -20.82 -12.65 -4.58
N TYR A 430 -21.64 -12.10 -3.70
CA TYR A 430 -21.69 -12.39 -2.26
C TYR A 430 -23.03 -13.01 -1.87
N ASP A 431 -23.02 -13.88 -0.88
CA ASP A 431 -24.23 -14.34 -0.20
C ASP A 431 -24.75 -13.29 0.81
N LEU A 432 -25.87 -13.59 1.47
CA LEU A 432 -26.47 -12.71 2.49
C LEU A 432 -25.57 -12.49 3.72
N ALA A 433 -24.65 -13.41 3.99
CA ALA A 433 -23.69 -13.27 5.08
C ALA A 433 -22.44 -12.48 4.67
N GLY A 434 -22.41 -11.91 3.45
CA GLY A 434 -21.28 -11.14 2.94
C GLY A 434 -20.09 -11.99 2.49
N ARG A 435 -20.24 -13.32 2.41
CA ARG A 435 -19.16 -14.22 1.96
C ARG A 435 -19.11 -14.24 0.43
N PRO A 436 -17.93 -14.10 -0.19
CA PRO A 436 -17.78 -14.22 -1.63
C PRO A 436 -18.08 -15.67 -2.06
N VAL A 437 -18.93 -15.82 -3.07
CA VAL A 437 -19.33 -17.12 -3.61
C VAL A 437 -18.91 -17.32 -5.06
N ARG A 438 -18.73 -16.23 -5.81
CA ARG A 438 -18.24 -16.24 -7.20
C ARG A 438 -17.43 -14.99 -7.47
N SER A 439 -16.27 -15.14 -8.11
CA SER A 439 -15.41 -14.02 -8.49
C SER A 439 -14.97 -14.16 -9.95
N TRP A 440 -15.04 -13.06 -10.71
CA TRP A 440 -14.37 -12.94 -11.99
C TRP A 440 -13.11 -12.12 -11.75
N GLY A 441 -11.98 -12.65 -12.21
CA GLY A 441 -10.69 -11.98 -12.09
C GLY A 441 -10.69 -10.56 -12.65
N SER A 442 -9.71 -9.77 -12.25
CA SER A 442 -9.56 -8.39 -12.72
C SER A 442 -9.35 -8.35 -14.23
N VAL A 443 -10.20 -7.58 -14.93
CA VAL A 443 -10.15 -7.41 -16.38
C VAL A 443 -10.20 -5.92 -16.73
N ARG A 444 -9.37 -5.48 -17.66
CA ARG A 444 -9.42 -4.11 -18.16
C ARG A 444 -10.58 -3.98 -19.15
N LEU A 445 -11.52 -3.12 -18.83
CA LEU A 445 -12.68 -2.84 -19.66
C LEU A 445 -12.61 -1.42 -20.22
N PRO A 446 -12.87 -1.21 -21.51
CA PRO A 446 -13.06 0.12 -22.08
C PRO A 446 -14.35 0.78 -21.56
N ALA A 447 -14.51 2.08 -21.79
CA ALA A 447 -15.82 2.72 -21.64
C ALA A 447 -16.88 2.00 -22.49
N GLY A 448 -18.11 1.90 -21.98
CA GLY A 448 -19.21 1.22 -22.67
C GLY A 448 -19.93 0.19 -21.83
N VAL A 449 -20.67 -0.70 -22.48
CA VAL A 449 -21.48 -1.75 -21.84
C VAL A 449 -20.78 -3.09 -21.95
N HIS A 450 -20.66 -3.79 -20.82
CA HIS A 450 -20.04 -5.11 -20.69
C HIS A 450 -21.00 -6.08 -20.00
N ASN A 451 -20.87 -7.38 -20.28
CA ASN A 451 -21.74 -8.41 -19.75
C ASN A 451 -20.94 -9.53 -19.10
N PHE A 452 -21.37 -9.96 -17.92
CA PHE A 452 -20.88 -11.12 -17.22
C PHE A 452 -22.02 -12.12 -17.05
N GLU A 453 -21.78 -13.37 -17.43
CA GLU A 453 -22.77 -14.45 -17.27
C GLU A 453 -22.46 -15.23 -16.00
N TRP A 454 -23.50 -15.52 -15.23
CA TRP A 454 -23.41 -16.33 -14.03
C TRP A 454 -24.48 -17.41 -14.01
N ASP A 455 -24.05 -18.66 -14.02
CA ASP A 455 -24.91 -19.85 -14.00
C ASP A 455 -25.43 -20.22 -12.60
N GLY A 456 -25.11 -19.43 -11.58
CA GLY A 456 -25.46 -19.68 -10.18
C GLY A 456 -24.55 -20.72 -9.50
N SER A 457 -23.36 -21.01 -10.06
CA SER A 457 -22.35 -21.82 -9.40
C SER A 457 -21.32 -20.98 -8.64
N GLY A 458 -20.76 -21.54 -7.56
CA GLY A 458 -19.63 -20.95 -6.84
C GLY A 458 -18.31 -21.13 -7.58
N ASP A 459 -17.23 -20.53 -7.07
CA ASP A 459 -15.87 -20.65 -7.63
C ASP A 459 -15.36 -22.09 -7.62
N ASN A 460 -15.84 -22.93 -6.71
CA ASN A 460 -15.55 -24.36 -6.63
C ASN A 460 -16.42 -25.20 -7.58
N GLY A 461 -17.22 -24.62 -8.44
CA GLY A 461 -18.13 -25.28 -9.37
C GLY A 461 -19.39 -25.88 -8.74
N THR A 462 -19.60 -25.71 -7.43
CA THR A 462 -20.82 -26.19 -6.78
C THR A 462 -22.01 -25.29 -7.07
N SER A 463 -23.16 -25.88 -7.27
CA SER A 463 -24.43 -25.21 -7.47
C SER A 463 -24.87 -24.52 -6.19
N LEU A 464 -25.14 -23.21 -6.25
CA LEU A 464 -25.59 -22.44 -5.09
C LEU A 464 -27.12 -22.47 -4.94
N PRO A 465 -27.67 -22.36 -3.71
CA PRO A 465 -29.09 -22.33 -3.47
C PRO A 465 -29.82 -21.19 -4.19
N SER A 466 -31.11 -21.37 -4.55
CA SER A 466 -31.96 -20.25 -4.97
C SER A 466 -32.08 -19.26 -3.81
N GLY A 467 -32.05 -17.98 -4.11
CA GLY A 467 -32.15 -16.93 -3.09
C GLY A 467 -31.48 -15.62 -3.51
N PRO A 468 -31.48 -14.64 -2.62
CA PRO A 468 -30.83 -13.36 -2.87
C PRO A 468 -29.30 -13.42 -2.67
N TYR A 469 -28.61 -12.79 -3.61
CA TYR A 469 -27.17 -12.55 -3.63
C TYR A 469 -26.91 -11.09 -3.96
N PHE A 470 -25.66 -10.64 -3.81
CA PHE A 470 -25.25 -9.30 -4.17
C PHE A 470 -24.03 -9.35 -5.10
N GLY A 471 -24.19 -8.80 -6.31
CA GLY A 471 -23.07 -8.54 -7.22
C GLY A 471 -22.41 -7.21 -6.88
N ARG A 472 -21.10 -7.21 -6.69
CA ARG A 472 -20.30 -6.00 -6.56
C ARG A 472 -19.26 -5.95 -7.66
N LEU A 473 -19.32 -4.88 -8.46
CA LEU A 473 -18.30 -4.55 -9.44
C LEU A 473 -17.37 -3.49 -8.85
N TYR A 474 -16.16 -3.86 -8.73
CA TYR A 474 -15.06 -3.01 -8.28
C TYR A 474 -14.34 -2.44 -9.49
N LEU A 475 -14.13 -1.12 -9.52
CA LEU A 475 -13.47 -0.40 -10.61
C LEU A 475 -12.20 0.29 -10.11
N ALA A 476 -11.05 -0.24 -10.52
CA ALA A 476 -9.75 0.36 -10.26
C ALA A 476 -9.44 1.38 -11.37
N ARG A 477 -9.29 2.65 -10.99
CA ARG A 477 -8.96 3.78 -11.87
C ARG A 477 -8.56 4.98 -11.00
N MET A 478 -8.30 6.14 -11.59
CA MET A 478 -7.89 7.35 -10.84
C MET A 478 -8.88 7.73 -9.72
N GLN A 479 -10.17 7.57 -9.97
CA GLN A 479 -11.22 7.65 -8.96
C GLN A 479 -11.94 6.31 -8.87
N PRO A 480 -11.60 5.45 -7.90
CA PRO A 480 -12.21 4.13 -7.77
C PRO A 480 -13.69 4.24 -7.41
N SER A 481 -14.47 3.30 -7.90
CA SER A 481 -15.91 3.24 -7.63
C SER A 481 -16.39 1.80 -7.47
N VAL A 482 -17.48 1.60 -6.71
CA VAL A 482 -18.16 0.31 -6.56
C VAL A 482 -19.58 0.42 -7.07
N LEU A 483 -19.97 -0.50 -7.92
CA LEU A 483 -21.37 -0.67 -8.33
C LEU A 483 -21.91 -1.92 -7.66
N THR A 484 -23.09 -1.83 -7.05
CA THR A 484 -23.72 -2.96 -6.37
C THR A 484 -25.09 -3.22 -6.98
N ALA A 485 -25.43 -4.49 -7.17
CA ALA A 485 -26.76 -4.91 -7.61
C ALA A 485 -27.20 -6.15 -6.82
N ARG A 486 -28.49 -6.18 -6.46
CA ARG A 486 -29.12 -7.38 -5.90
C ARG A 486 -29.41 -8.38 -7.03
N ILE A 487 -29.11 -9.65 -6.77
CA ILE A 487 -29.34 -10.77 -7.67
C ILE A 487 -30.28 -11.73 -6.98
N ASP A 488 -31.48 -11.96 -7.56
CA ASP A 488 -32.37 -13.00 -7.09
C ASP A 488 -32.19 -14.25 -7.99
N LEU A 489 -31.32 -15.18 -7.52
CA LEU A 489 -31.08 -16.44 -8.21
C LEU A 489 -32.29 -17.35 -8.07
N ALA A 490 -32.90 -17.70 -9.19
CA ALA A 490 -33.99 -18.67 -9.28
C ALA A 490 -33.53 -19.85 -10.13
N ARG A 491 -33.81 -21.04 -9.69
CA ARG A 491 -33.62 -22.31 -10.41
C ARG A 491 -34.95 -23.02 -10.59
#